data_0e0993ea74c23e058e72a61e561bc2f7
#
_entry.id   0e0993ea74c23e058e72a61e561bc2f7
#
_cell.length_a   1.000
_cell.length_b   1.000
_cell.length_c   1.000
_cell.angle_alpha   90.00
_cell.angle_beta   90.00
_cell.angle_gamma   90.00
#
_symmetry.space_group_name_H-M   'P 1'
#
loop_
_entity.id
_entity.type
_entity.pdbx_description
1 polymer ?
#
loop_
_entity_poly.entity_id
_entity_poly.type
_entity_poly.pdbx_seq_one_letter_code
_entity_poly.pdbx_strand_id
1 'polypeptide(L)'
;MKPATLFDSEWKLMEILWENGSIPAKEASRLAAERIGWNKNTTYTILKKLVEKGFVQRSEPDFVCTPLIAPDDARTEETSHLIDRLYKGSKKAFFAAFLDRNDLTSKDVEELRELLKDR
;
A
#
# COMPACT_ATOMS: atom_id res chain seq x y z
N MET A 1 -0.22 19.34 -4.27
CA MET A 1 -1.21 18.37 -4.78
C MET A 1 -1.20 17.11 -3.94
N LYS A 2 -2.37 16.63 -3.58
CA LYS A 2 -2.48 15.44 -2.77
C LYS A 2 -2.14 14.19 -3.61
N PRO A 3 -1.27 13.30 -3.12
CA PRO A 3 -0.97 12.06 -3.87
C PRO A 3 -2.23 11.22 -4.04
N ALA A 4 -2.29 10.48 -5.12
CA ALA A 4 -3.39 9.56 -5.36
C ALA A 4 -3.34 8.41 -4.35
N THR A 5 -4.51 7.94 -3.94
CA THR A 5 -4.59 6.79 -3.05
C THR A 5 -4.52 5.48 -3.85
N LEU A 6 -4.09 4.42 -3.21
CA LEU A 6 -4.10 3.08 -3.77
C LEU A 6 -5.40 2.37 -3.39
N PHE A 7 -6.09 1.82 -4.39
CA PHE A 7 -7.24 0.95 -4.14
C PHE A 7 -6.74 -0.44 -3.71
N ASP A 8 -7.61 -1.24 -3.10
CA ASP A 8 -7.24 -2.58 -2.65
C ASP A 8 -6.59 -3.43 -3.74
N SER A 9 -7.14 -3.41 -4.94
CA SER A 9 -6.58 -4.17 -6.05
C SER A 9 -5.20 -3.66 -6.45
N GLU A 10 -5.01 -2.36 -6.43
CA GLU A 10 -3.71 -1.75 -6.72
C GLU A 10 -2.68 -2.10 -5.65
N TRP A 11 -3.10 -2.11 -4.40
CA TRP A 11 -2.23 -2.49 -3.29
C TRP A 11 -1.75 -3.94 -3.44
N LYS A 12 -2.65 -4.84 -3.79
CA LYS A 12 -2.29 -6.26 -4.00
C LYS A 12 -1.24 -6.41 -5.10
N LEU A 13 -1.36 -5.64 -6.17
CA LEU A 13 -0.39 -5.70 -7.25
C LEU A 13 0.94 -5.06 -6.84
N MET A 14 0.89 -3.97 -6.08
CA MET A 14 2.11 -3.36 -5.55
C MET A 14 2.88 -4.33 -4.66
N GLU A 15 2.18 -5.14 -3.85
CA GLU A 15 2.84 -6.15 -3.02
C GLU A 15 3.66 -7.13 -3.85
N ILE A 16 3.12 -7.54 -4.98
CA ILE A 16 3.86 -8.42 -5.90
C ILE A 16 5.11 -7.72 -6.44
N LEU A 17 4.99 -6.45 -6.83
CA LEU A 17 6.11 -5.70 -7.35
C LEU A 17 7.17 -5.43 -6.28
N TRP A 18 6.75 -5.12 -5.06
CA TRP A 18 7.71 -4.89 -3.96
C TRP A 18 8.52 -6.15 -3.64
N GLU A 19 7.91 -7.32 -3.71
CA GLU A 19 8.59 -8.57 -3.44
C GLU A 19 9.62 -8.92 -4.52
N ASN A 20 9.35 -8.51 -5.75
CA ASN A 20 10.14 -8.94 -6.90
C ASN A 20 11.01 -7.84 -7.52
N GLY A 21 10.80 -6.59 -7.12
CA GLY A 21 11.51 -5.46 -7.70
C GLY A 21 11.01 -5.16 -9.10
N SER A 22 11.92 -4.85 -10.01
CA SER A 22 11.57 -4.55 -11.41
C SER A 22 11.32 -5.85 -12.17
N ILE A 23 10.10 -6.05 -12.63
CA ILE A 23 9.74 -7.24 -13.42
C ILE A 23 8.88 -6.85 -14.62
N PRO A 24 8.94 -7.65 -15.72
CA PRO A 24 8.04 -7.41 -16.85
C PRO A 24 6.57 -7.59 -16.45
N ALA A 25 5.68 -6.86 -17.09
CA ALA A 25 4.25 -6.99 -16.86
C ALA A 25 3.76 -8.43 -17.06
N LYS A 26 4.37 -9.15 -17.98
CA LYS A 26 4.07 -10.56 -18.24
C LYS A 26 4.30 -11.41 -16.99
N GLU A 27 5.42 -11.18 -16.29
CA GLU A 27 5.74 -11.89 -15.06
C GLU A 27 4.79 -11.48 -13.92
N ALA A 28 4.52 -10.18 -13.82
CA ALA A 28 3.55 -9.68 -12.82
C ALA A 28 2.18 -10.33 -13.04
N SER A 29 1.77 -10.47 -14.30
CA SER A 29 0.50 -11.10 -14.65
C SER A 29 0.48 -12.57 -14.26
N ARG A 30 1.59 -13.28 -14.48
CA ARG A 30 1.70 -14.69 -14.08
C ARG A 30 1.58 -14.84 -12.56
N LEU A 31 2.27 -13.99 -11.81
CA LEU A 31 2.21 -14.02 -10.35
C LEU A 31 0.83 -13.64 -9.82
N ALA A 32 0.18 -12.66 -10.43
CA ALA A 32 -1.17 -12.26 -10.04
C ALA A 32 -2.19 -13.37 -10.30
N ALA A 33 -2.04 -14.08 -11.41
CA ALA A 33 -2.90 -15.23 -11.72
C ALA A 33 -2.74 -16.32 -10.66
N GLU A 34 -1.52 -16.59 -10.27
CA GLU A 34 -1.17 -17.63 -9.30
C GLU A 34 -1.63 -17.28 -7.88
N ARG A 35 -1.40 -16.04 -7.45
CA ARG A 35 -1.63 -15.63 -6.06
C ARG A 35 -3.00 -15.05 -5.79
N ILE A 36 -3.58 -14.39 -6.77
CA ILE A 36 -4.83 -13.64 -6.60
C ILE A 36 -5.95 -14.19 -7.48
N GLY A 37 -5.62 -14.92 -8.53
CA GLY A 37 -6.59 -15.44 -9.47
C GLY A 37 -7.02 -14.45 -10.53
N TRP A 38 -6.24 -13.41 -10.78
CA TRP A 38 -6.57 -12.42 -11.79
C TRP A 38 -6.22 -12.90 -13.19
N ASN A 39 -7.07 -12.56 -14.15
CA ASN A 39 -6.73 -12.79 -15.55
C ASN A 39 -5.75 -11.70 -16.03
N LYS A 40 -5.17 -11.93 -17.21
CA LYS A 40 -4.19 -11.03 -17.81
C LYS A 40 -4.74 -9.62 -17.99
N ASN A 41 -5.96 -9.50 -18.50
CA ASN A 41 -6.57 -8.19 -18.77
C ASN A 41 -6.73 -7.36 -17.49
N THR A 42 -7.17 -7.99 -16.42
CA THR A 42 -7.32 -7.33 -15.11
C THR A 42 -5.98 -6.79 -14.64
N THR A 43 -4.94 -7.63 -14.68
CA THR A 43 -3.61 -7.24 -14.22
C THR A 43 -3.06 -6.07 -15.05
N TYR A 44 -3.15 -6.14 -16.36
CA TYR A 44 -2.63 -5.06 -17.22
C TYR A 44 -3.40 -3.76 -17.01
N THR A 45 -4.72 -3.83 -16.82
CA THR A 45 -5.53 -2.65 -16.54
C THR A 45 -5.07 -1.96 -15.25
N ILE A 46 -4.82 -2.75 -14.20
CA ILE A 46 -4.37 -2.21 -12.93
C ILE A 46 -2.94 -1.67 -13.02
N LEU A 47 -2.06 -2.36 -13.73
CA LEU A 47 -0.70 -1.86 -13.96
C LEU A 47 -0.70 -0.50 -14.65
N LYS A 48 -1.54 -0.32 -15.65
CA LYS A 48 -1.64 0.95 -16.36
C LYS A 48 -2.12 2.06 -15.45
N LYS A 49 -3.07 1.77 -14.57
CA LYS A 49 -3.54 2.73 -13.58
C LYS A 49 -2.44 3.13 -12.60
N LEU A 50 -1.63 2.17 -12.17
CA LEU A 50 -0.51 2.44 -11.27
C LEU A 50 0.54 3.32 -11.95
N VAL A 51 0.78 3.11 -13.24
CA VAL A 51 1.69 3.96 -14.01
C VAL A 51 1.13 5.39 -14.10
N GLU A 52 -0.16 5.52 -14.42
CA GLU A 52 -0.81 6.82 -14.50
C GLU A 52 -0.78 7.60 -13.18
N LYS A 53 -0.93 6.89 -12.08
CA LYS A 53 -0.90 7.50 -10.74
C LYS A 53 0.50 7.82 -10.23
N GLY A 54 1.53 7.35 -10.93
CA GLY A 54 2.92 7.61 -10.55
C GLY A 54 3.50 6.66 -9.52
N PHE A 55 2.86 5.54 -9.26
CA PHE A 55 3.38 4.55 -8.32
C PHE A 55 4.29 3.51 -8.96
N VAL A 56 4.21 3.38 -10.28
CA VAL A 56 5.00 2.41 -11.04
C VAL A 56 5.57 3.10 -12.27
N GLN A 57 6.84 2.81 -12.54
CA GLN A 57 7.50 3.26 -13.76
C GLN A 57 7.44 2.12 -14.79
N ARG A 58 7.03 2.45 -16.01
CA ARG A 58 7.04 1.52 -17.13
C ARG A 58 8.28 1.77 -17.98
N SER A 59 9.02 0.72 -18.25
CA SER A 59 10.20 0.79 -19.09
C SER A 59 10.07 -0.19 -20.26
N GLU A 60 10.43 0.27 -21.46
CA GLU A 60 10.43 -0.58 -22.65
C GLU A 60 11.83 -1.09 -22.91
N PRO A 61 12.03 -2.21 -23.64
CA PRO A 61 10.96 -3.09 -24.12
C PRO A 61 10.36 -3.95 -23.02
N ASP A 62 9.31 -4.67 -23.31
CA ASP A 62 8.69 -5.68 -22.44
C ASP A 62 7.86 -5.14 -21.28
N PHE A 63 7.54 -3.86 -21.27
CA PHE A 63 6.73 -3.26 -20.23
C PHE A 63 7.25 -3.66 -18.84
N VAL A 64 8.50 -3.31 -18.54
CA VAL A 64 9.08 -3.60 -17.23
C VAL A 64 8.49 -2.63 -16.20
N CYS A 65 8.00 -3.19 -15.11
CA CYS A 65 7.34 -2.43 -14.05
C CYS A 65 8.29 -2.26 -12.87
N THR A 66 8.56 -1.02 -12.49
CA THR A 66 9.43 -0.70 -11.35
C THR A 66 8.65 0.11 -10.34
N PRO A 67 8.54 -0.35 -9.08
CA PRO A 67 7.87 0.46 -8.05
C PRO A 67 8.62 1.76 -7.81
N LEU A 68 7.86 2.86 -7.72
CA LEU A 68 8.41 4.20 -7.48
C LEU A 68 8.23 4.66 -6.04
N ILE A 69 7.52 3.89 -5.23
CA ILE A 69 7.30 4.21 -3.83
C ILE A 69 7.63 2.98 -2.99
N ALA A 70 8.30 3.20 -1.86
CA ALA A 70 8.65 2.12 -0.95
C ALA A 70 7.40 1.67 -0.15
N PRO A 71 7.35 0.39 0.29
CA PRO A 71 6.20 -0.10 1.06
C PRO A 71 5.87 0.74 2.29
N ASP A 72 6.87 1.14 3.06
CA ASP A 72 6.65 1.93 4.27
C ASP A 72 6.09 3.31 3.96
N ASP A 73 6.57 3.94 2.89
CA ASP A 73 6.05 5.23 2.46
C ASP A 73 4.60 5.10 2.00
N ALA A 74 4.28 4.02 1.29
CA ALA A 74 2.92 3.77 0.85
C ALA A 74 1.98 3.55 2.04
N ARG A 75 2.41 2.80 3.06
CA ARG A 75 1.64 2.59 4.28
C ARG A 75 1.37 3.91 5.00
N THR A 76 2.39 4.75 5.11
CA THR A 76 2.27 6.05 5.76
C THR A 76 1.28 6.94 5.02
N GLU A 77 1.36 6.99 3.69
CA GLU A 77 0.44 7.77 2.87
C GLU A 77 -0.99 7.30 3.03
N GLU A 78 -1.22 5.98 2.98
CA GLU A 78 -2.57 5.43 3.11
C GLU A 78 -3.15 5.69 4.50
N THR A 79 -2.32 5.57 5.53
CA THR A 79 -2.75 5.85 6.91
C THR A 79 -3.10 7.33 7.06
N SER A 80 -2.29 8.22 6.50
CA SER A 80 -2.55 9.66 6.55
C SER A 80 -3.86 10.02 5.86
N HIS A 81 -4.13 9.42 4.69
CA HIS A 81 -5.39 9.63 3.99
C HIS A 81 -6.59 9.19 4.81
N LEU A 82 -6.46 8.05 5.47
CA LEU A 82 -7.52 7.50 6.33
C LEU A 82 -7.81 8.46 7.49
N ILE A 83 -6.77 8.94 8.16
CA ILE A 83 -6.90 9.86 9.28
C ILE A 83 -7.52 11.19 8.82
N ASP A 84 -7.09 11.70 7.68
CA ASP A 84 -7.64 12.93 7.11
C ASP A 84 -9.13 12.79 6.82
N ARG A 85 -9.51 11.67 6.22
CA ARG A 85 -10.90 11.43 5.82
C ARG A 85 -11.83 11.18 6.99
N LEU A 86 -11.40 10.33 7.93
CA LEU A 86 -12.26 9.87 9.02
C LEU A 86 -12.16 10.72 10.28
N TYR A 87 -11.02 11.33 10.54
CA TYR A 87 -10.74 12.07 11.77
C TYR A 87 -10.31 13.50 11.51
N LYS A 88 -10.54 13.99 10.31
CA LYS A 88 -10.24 15.38 9.92
C LYS A 88 -8.80 15.80 10.25
N GLY A 89 -7.87 14.84 10.07
CA GLY A 89 -6.45 15.09 10.29
C GLY A 89 -5.99 14.94 11.72
N SER A 90 -6.88 14.61 12.64
CA SER A 90 -6.49 14.47 14.05
C SER A 90 -5.93 13.08 14.35
N LYS A 91 -4.62 12.98 14.42
CA LYS A 91 -3.94 11.73 14.79
C LYS A 91 -4.32 11.29 16.19
N LYS A 92 -4.45 12.27 17.12
CA LYS A 92 -4.87 11.98 18.50
C LYS A 92 -6.26 11.34 18.54
N ALA A 93 -7.21 11.89 17.77
CA ALA A 93 -8.55 11.33 17.71
C ALA A 93 -8.54 9.91 17.13
N PHE A 94 -7.74 9.68 16.11
CA PHE A 94 -7.59 8.35 15.51
C PHE A 94 -7.08 7.35 16.56
N PHE A 95 -5.96 7.66 17.20
CA PHE A 95 -5.38 6.75 18.19
C PHE A 95 -6.31 6.52 19.38
N ALA A 96 -6.97 7.55 19.86
CA ALA A 96 -7.91 7.41 20.98
C ALA A 96 -9.05 6.45 20.62
N ALA A 97 -9.64 6.64 19.46
CA ALA A 97 -10.74 5.78 19.01
C ALA A 97 -10.27 4.34 18.75
N PHE A 98 -9.11 4.19 18.14
CA PHE A 98 -8.57 2.88 17.82
C PHE A 98 -8.25 2.08 19.09
N LEU A 99 -7.58 2.73 20.04
CA LEU A 99 -7.18 2.07 21.30
C LEU A 99 -8.39 1.70 22.15
N ASP A 100 -9.45 2.53 22.10
CA ASP A 100 -10.66 2.30 22.88
C ASP A 100 -11.51 1.13 22.35
N ARG A 101 -11.48 0.91 21.04
CA ARG A 101 -12.37 -0.05 20.37
C ARG A 101 -11.73 -1.38 20.02
N ASN A 102 -10.41 -1.49 20.11
CA ASN A 102 -9.72 -2.71 19.73
C ASN A 102 -9.22 -3.44 20.96
N ASP A 103 -9.34 -4.78 20.92
CA ASP A 103 -8.92 -5.62 22.04
C ASP A 103 -7.39 -5.73 22.05
N LEU A 104 -6.77 -4.92 22.90
CA LEU A 104 -5.33 -4.97 23.10
C LEU A 104 -5.01 -5.82 24.33
N THR A 105 -4.01 -6.69 24.19
CA THR A 105 -3.51 -7.45 25.30
C THR A 105 -2.64 -6.56 26.19
N SER A 106 -2.39 -7.02 27.42
CA SER A 106 -1.47 -6.31 28.32
C SER A 106 -0.10 -6.16 27.70
N LYS A 107 0.34 -7.16 26.94
CA LYS A 107 1.61 -7.12 26.22
C LYS A 107 1.61 -6.03 25.14
N ASP A 108 0.53 -5.94 24.38
CA ASP A 108 0.40 -4.92 23.34
C ASP A 108 0.49 -3.51 23.96
N VAL A 109 -0.21 -3.29 25.05
CA VAL A 109 -0.20 -1.98 25.74
C VAL A 109 1.22 -1.64 26.21
N GLU A 110 1.92 -2.60 26.78
CA GLU A 110 3.28 -2.41 27.26
C GLU A 110 4.23 -2.04 26.13
N GLU A 111 4.13 -2.77 25.02
CA GLU A 111 4.96 -2.51 23.84
C GLU A 111 4.67 -1.13 23.23
N LEU A 112 3.40 -0.73 23.19
CA LEU A 112 3.02 0.59 22.71
C LEU A 112 3.56 1.71 23.60
N ARG A 113 3.51 1.52 24.90
CA ARG A 113 4.08 2.49 25.84
C ARG A 113 5.58 2.67 25.60
N GLU A 114 6.26 1.57 25.35
CA GLU A 114 7.69 1.59 25.06
C GLU A 114 7.98 2.40 23.79
N LEU A 115 7.18 2.20 22.75
CA LEU A 115 7.32 2.95 21.50
C LEU A 115 7.11 4.45 21.68
N LEU A 116 6.25 4.83 22.62
CA LEU A 116 5.92 6.24 22.85
C LEU A 116 6.93 6.98 23.74
N LYS A 117 7.77 6.26 24.47
CA LYS A 117 8.72 6.86 25.41
C LYS A 117 9.67 7.90 24.80
N ASP A 118 10.11 7.63 23.57
CA ASP A 118 11.10 8.45 22.90
C ASP A 118 10.50 9.49 21.94
N ARG A 119 9.21 9.75 22.04
CA ARG A 119 8.52 10.65 21.10
C ARG A 119 8.29 12.02 21.68
#